data_8abae6e45f923f475bcd2f9e25f066bd
#
_entry.id   8abae6e45f923f475bcd2f9e25f066bd
#
_cell.length_a   1.000
_cell.length_b   1.000
_cell.length_c   1.000
_cell.angle_alpha   90.00
_cell.angle_beta   90.00
_cell.angle_gamma   90.00
#
_symmetry.space_group_name_H-M   'P 1'
#
loop_
_entity.id
_entity.type
_entity.pdbx_description
1 polymer ?
#
loop_
_entity_poly.entity_id
_entity_poly.type
_entity_poly.pdbx_seq_one_letter_code
_entity_poly.pdbx_strand_id
1 'polypeptide(L)'
;MNNTAQSIPRMTAEEYFKYTAETTQPTELLNGEVVAQAAPSIRHQRISMKLASRLDAHIEKNHGKCQTFAAPTDVKLDDFNVVQPDVFITCKPEQLTEQYLDGAPDFVCEIVSSNRIDDFDRKLLLYRESGVREYWIIDPQNRKTLVYFFEQGSFPDIYTFETPIPVRIWEGKLSITVAELEIL
;
A
#
# COMPACT_ATOMS: atom_id res chain seq x y z
N MET A 1 -40.66 -9.83 16.55
CA MET A 1 -39.64 -10.82 16.14
C MET A 1 -38.34 -10.05 16.08
N ASN A 2 -37.48 -10.17 17.10
CA ASN A 2 -36.18 -9.48 17.14
C ASN A 2 -35.22 -10.28 16.25
N ASN A 3 -34.89 -9.72 15.10
CA ASN A 3 -33.86 -10.24 14.24
C ASN A 3 -32.50 -9.66 14.77
N THR A 4 -31.95 -10.32 15.78
CA THR A 4 -30.55 -10.09 16.18
C THR A 4 -29.68 -10.62 15.04
N ALA A 5 -29.20 -9.73 14.17
CA ALA A 5 -28.12 -10.05 13.26
C ALA A 5 -26.96 -10.57 14.11
N GLN A 6 -26.64 -11.86 14.01
CA GLN A 6 -25.44 -12.43 14.60
C GLN A 6 -24.27 -11.75 13.89
N SER A 7 -23.54 -10.90 14.62
CA SER A 7 -22.29 -10.36 14.12
C SER A 7 -21.32 -11.53 13.90
N ILE A 8 -20.85 -11.71 12.68
CA ILE A 8 -19.77 -12.64 12.38
C ILE A 8 -18.58 -12.19 13.25
N PRO A 9 -17.96 -13.09 14.04
CA PRO A 9 -16.80 -12.71 14.86
C PRO A 9 -15.71 -12.17 13.93
N ARG A 10 -15.26 -10.94 14.18
CA ARG A 10 -14.17 -10.31 13.44
C ARG A 10 -12.86 -10.80 14.02
N MET A 11 -11.94 -11.24 13.15
CA MET A 11 -10.59 -11.64 13.54
C MET A 11 -9.77 -10.41 13.94
N THR A 12 -9.02 -10.49 15.02
CA THR A 12 -8.06 -9.46 15.40
C THR A 12 -6.71 -9.66 14.69
N ALA A 13 -5.88 -8.61 14.65
CA ALA A 13 -4.53 -8.70 14.10
C ALA A 13 -3.66 -9.76 14.80
N GLU A 14 -3.80 -9.90 16.13
CA GLU A 14 -3.09 -10.94 16.89
C GLU A 14 -3.52 -12.36 16.46
N GLU A 15 -4.81 -12.59 16.28
CA GLU A 15 -5.32 -13.87 15.77
C GLU A 15 -4.90 -14.09 14.32
N TYR A 16 -4.88 -13.04 13.51
CA TYR A 16 -4.42 -13.08 12.12
C TYR A 16 -2.94 -13.48 12.01
N PHE A 17 -2.05 -12.92 12.81
CA PHE A 17 -0.63 -13.31 12.81
C PHE A 17 -0.42 -14.76 13.25
N LYS A 18 -1.25 -15.29 14.16
CA LYS A 18 -1.24 -16.71 14.50
C LYS A 18 -1.72 -17.57 13.33
N TYR A 19 -2.75 -17.14 12.63
CA TYR A 19 -3.29 -17.83 11.45
C TYR A 19 -2.27 -17.86 10.30
N THR A 20 -1.61 -16.73 10.00
CA THR A 20 -0.62 -16.66 8.90
C THR A 20 0.65 -17.44 9.17
N ALA A 21 1.02 -17.69 10.42
CA ALA A 21 2.13 -18.56 10.76
C ALA A 21 1.92 -20.04 10.34
N GLU A 22 0.66 -20.44 10.13
CA GLU A 22 0.28 -21.81 9.77
C GLU A 22 -0.10 -21.95 8.28
N THR A 23 -0.14 -20.85 7.51
CA THR A 23 -0.52 -20.85 6.09
C THR A 23 0.57 -20.24 5.21
N THR A 24 0.68 -20.76 3.98
CA THR A 24 1.61 -20.22 2.96
C THR A 24 0.90 -19.35 1.94
N GLN A 25 -0.44 -19.22 2.00
CA GLN A 25 -1.19 -18.41 1.08
C GLN A 25 -1.11 -16.94 1.49
N PRO A 26 -0.69 -16.02 0.60
CA PRO A 26 -0.71 -14.60 0.88
C PRO A 26 -2.15 -14.10 1.15
N THR A 27 -2.33 -13.42 2.26
CA THR A 27 -3.62 -12.89 2.71
C THR A 27 -3.44 -11.51 3.32
N GLU A 28 -4.53 -10.78 3.47
CA GLU A 28 -4.65 -9.54 4.24
C GLU A 28 -5.79 -9.67 5.23
N LEU A 29 -5.77 -8.88 6.29
CA LEU A 29 -6.89 -8.71 7.21
C LEU A 29 -7.55 -7.35 6.95
N LEU A 30 -8.77 -7.34 6.44
CA LEU A 30 -9.51 -6.11 6.16
C LEU A 30 -10.80 -6.09 6.98
N ASN A 31 -10.91 -5.15 7.90
CA ASN A 31 -12.05 -5.04 8.83
C ASN A 31 -12.34 -6.34 9.61
N GLY A 32 -11.30 -7.12 9.92
CA GLY A 32 -11.40 -8.39 10.62
C GLY A 32 -11.81 -9.57 9.73
N GLU A 33 -11.82 -9.42 8.41
CA GLU A 33 -12.03 -10.47 7.42
C GLU A 33 -10.71 -10.83 6.74
N VAL A 34 -10.39 -12.12 6.66
CA VAL A 34 -9.20 -12.61 5.93
C VAL A 34 -9.50 -12.63 4.44
N VAL A 35 -8.73 -11.89 3.67
CA VAL A 35 -8.87 -11.76 2.21
C VAL A 35 -7.63 -12.36 1.54
N ALA A 36 -7.84 -13.34 0.65
CA ALA A 36 -6.76 -13.96 -0.11
C ALA A 36 -6.22 -13.03 -1.20
N GLN A 37 -4.91 -12.98 -1.35
CA GLN A 37 -4.25 -12.24 -2.42
C GLN A 37 -3.98 -13.13 -3.63
N ALA A 38 -4.16 -12.57 -4.83
CA ALA A 38 -3.79 -13.23 -6.08
C ALA A 38 -2.29 -13.05 -6.37
N ALA A 39 -1.68 -14.04 -7.02
CA ALA A 39 -0.30 -13.90 -7.47
C ALA A 39 -0.15 -12.72 -8.46
N PRO A 40 0.84 -11.84 -8.27
CA PRO A 40 1.05 -10.68 -9.13
C PRO A 40 1.57 -11.10 -10.51
N SER A 41 1.25 -10.30 -11.56
CA SER A 41 1.82 -10.48 -12.89
C SER A 41 3.29 -10.03 -12.94
N ILE A 42 4.03 -10.48 -13.97
CA ILE A 42 5.42 -10.02 -14.21
C ILE A 42 5.47 -8.49 -14.35
N ARG A 43 4.51 -7.90 -15.05
CA ARG A 43 4.43 -6.43 -15.21
C ARG A 43 4.25 -5.73 -13.88
N HIS A 44 3.34 -6.23 -13.04
CA HIS A 44 3.10 -5.72 -11.69
C HIS A 44 4.38 -5.77 -10.86
N GLN A 45 5.05 -6.92 -10.77
CA GLN A 45 6.30 -7.08 -10.04
C GLN A 45 7.42 -6.15 -10.56
N ARG A 46 7.47 -5.94 -11.87
CA ARG A 46 8.46 -5.04 -12.48
C ARG A 46 8.26 -3.61 -12.01
N ILE A 47 7.03 -3.11 -12.04
CA ILE A 47 6.69 -1.76 -11.59
C ILE A 47 7.01 -1.61 -10.11
N SER A 48 6.56 -2.55 -9.26
CA SER A 48 6.78 -2.54 -7.82
C SER A 48 8.27 -2.48 -7.47
N MET A 49 9.09 -3.40 -8.01
CA MET A 49 10.53 -3.44 -7.75
C MET A 49 11.26 -2.17 -8.20
N LYS A 50 10.91 -1.65 -9.39
CA LYS A 50 11.55 -0.44 -9.91
C LYS A 50 11.15 0.80 -9.13
N LEU A 51 9.87 0.90 -8.72
CA LEU A 51 9.40 1.97 -7.87
C LEU A 51 10.13 1.95 -6.53
N ALA A 52 10.12 0.82 -5.83
CA ALA A 52 10.80 0.67 -4.55
C ALA A 52 12.29 1.05 -4.64
N SER A 53 13.00 0.56 -5.67
CA SER A 53 14.40 0.89 -5.89
C SER A 53 14.66 2.38 -6.11
N ARG A 54 13.77 3.10 -6.82
CA ARG A 54 13.94 4.55 -7.04
C ARG A 54 13.66 5.37 -5.79
N LEU A 55 12.67 4.96 -5.02
CA LEU A 55 12.34 5.60 -3.75
C LEU A 55 13.48 5.42 -2.74
N ASP A 56 13.99 4.21 -2.62
CA ASP A 56 15.10 3.87 -1.72
C ASP A 56 16.39 4.61 -2.10
N ALA A 57 16.76 4.62 -3.38
CA ALA A 57 17.92 5.37 -3.86
C ALA A 57 17.81 6.89 -3.59
N HIS A 58 16.60 7.45 -3.62
CA HIS A 58 16.39 8.85 -3.24
C HIS A 58 16.62 9.09 -1.75
N ILE A 59 16.13 8.18 -0.89
CA ILE A 59 16.34 8.26 0.56
C ILE A 59 17.83 8.18 0.88
N GLU A 60 18.54 7.19 0.32
CA GLU A 60 19.99 7.00 0.52
C GLU A 60 20.79 8.25 0.09
N LYS A 61 20.52 8.74 -1.13
CA LYS A 61 21.21 9.92 -1.69
C LYS A 61 21.05 11.16 -0.83
N ASN A 62 19.91 11.32 -0.17
CA ASN A 62 19.61 12.49 0.66
C ASN A 62 19.83 12.24 2.16
N HIS A 63 20.42 11.09 2.52
CA HIS A 63 20.64 10.69 3.92
C HIS A 63 19.36 10.80 4.77
N GLY A 64 18.22 10.43 4.15
CA GLY A 64 16.90 10.45 4.79
C GLY A 64 16.76 9.34 5.85
N LYS A 65 15.88 9.55 6.81
CA LYS A 65 15.56 8.56 7.85
C LYS A 65 14.45 7.57 7.46
N CYS A 66 13.76 7.86 6.35
CA CYS A 66 12.67 7.01 5.87
C CYS A 66 13.24 5.67 5.35
N GLN A 67 12.39 4.65 5.34
CA GLN A 67 12.74 3.33 4.83
C GLN A 67 11.66 2.87 3.85
N THR A 68 12.09 2.22 2.76
CA THR A 68 11.21 1.69 1.71
C THR A 68 11.05 0.19 1.87
N PHE A 69 9.82 -0.28 1.74
CA PHE A 69 9.48 -1.70 1.77
C PHE A 69 8.58 -2.06 0.59
N ALA A 70 8.53 -3.34 0.27
CA ALA A 70 7.63 -3.89 -0.75
C ALA A 70 6.99 -5.18 -0.24
N ALA A 71 5.86 -5.56 -0.84
CA ALA A 71 5.23 -6.85 -0.57
C ALA A 71 6.20 -8.03 -0.78
N PRO A 72 6.12 -9.08 0.06
CA PRO A 72 5.17 -9.30 1.14
C PRO A 72 5.70 -8.78 2.49
N THR A 73 5.32 -7.59 2.88
CA THR A 73 5.66 -7.01 4.19
C THR A 73 4.38 -6.54 4.85
N ASP A 74 4.08 -7.05 6.03
CA ASP A 74 2.87 -6.72 6.76
C ASP A 74 2.93 -5.29 7.32
N VAL A 75 1.80 -4.59 7.22
CA VAL A 75 1.52 -3.30 7.85
C VAL A 75 0.29 -3.46 8.71
N LYS A 76 0.44 -3.46 10.02
CA LYS A 76 -0.67 -3.44 10.97
C LYS A 76 -1.14 -2.00 11.15
N LEU A 77 -2.26 -1.66 10.52
CA LEU A 77 -2.85 -0.33 10.61
C LEU A 77 -3.61 -0.12 11.93
N ASP A 78 -4.32 -1.16 12.37
CA ASP A 78 -5.05 -1.22 13.64
C ASP A 78 -5.30 -2.69 14.05
N ASP A 79 -6.14 -2.92 15.06
CA ASP A 79 -6.44 -4.26 15.59
C ASP A 79 -7.28 -5.15 14.66
N PHE A 80 -7.84 -4.60 13.57
CA PHE A 80 -8.68 -5.33 12.62
C PHE A 80 -8.20 -5.21 11.17
N ASN A 81 -7.07 -4.52 10.96
CA ASN A 81 -6.55 -4.26 9.64
C ASN A 81 -5.03 -4.51 9.57
N VAL A 82 -4.65 -5.54 8.80
CA VAL A 82 -3.27 -5.85 8.44
C VAL A 82 -3.21 -6.00 6.93
N VAL A 83 -2.45 -5.13 6.27
CA VAL A 83 -2.33 -5.06 4.81
C VAL A 83 -0.91 -5.34 4.35
N GLN A 84 -0.75 -5.71 3.07
CA GLN A 84 0.56 -5.90 2.41
C GLN A 84 0.64 -5.00 1.18
N PRO A 85 0.92 -3.69 1.33
CA PRO A 85 1.00 -2.79 0.20
C PRO A 85 2.11 -3.20 -0.77
N ASP A 86 1.88 -3.01 -2.08
CA ASP A 86 2.88 -3.35 -3.10
C ASP A 86 4.20 -2.62 -2.89
N VAL A 87 4.15 -1.33 -2.52
CA VAL A 87 5.30 -0.53 -2.07
C VAL A 87 4.84 0.46 -1.01
N PHE A 88 5.62 0.61 0.06
CA PHE A 88 5.37 1.65 1.05
C PHE A 88 6.65 2.26 1.62
N ILE A 89 6.51 3.44 2.21
CA ILE A 89 7.58 4.15 2.92
C ILE A 89 7.09 4.52 4.31
N THR A 90 7.90 4.25 5.32
CA THR A 90 7.74 4.84 6.64
C THR A 90 8.91 5.77 6.95
N CYS A 91 8.60 6.93 7.52
CA CYS A 91 9.59 7.87 8.05
C CYS A 91 9.64 7.84 9.60
N LYS A 92 9.02 6.81 10.19
CA LYS A 92 8.89 6.55 11.62
C LYS A 92 9.53 5.21 11.97
N PRO A 93 10.86 5.12 12.00
CA PRO A 93 11.58 3.85 12.22
C PRO A 93 11.23 3.20 13.57
N GLU A 94 10.74 3.97 14.53
CA GLU A 94 10.27 3.48 15.83
C GLU A 94 9.00 2.60 15.75
N GLN A 95 8.27 2.63 14.64
CA GLN A 95 7.10 1.77 14.39
C GLN A 95 7.47 0.43 13.74
N LEU A 96 8.73 0.25 13.33
CA LEU A 96 9.19 -1.01 12.75
C LEU A 96 9.45 -2.05 13.84
N THR A 97 8.81 -3.21 13.69
CA THR A 97 9.11 -4.41 14.46
C THR A 97 10.00 -5.35 13.64
N GLU A 98 10.34 -6.52 14.16
CA GLU A 98 11.05 -7.56 13.38
C GLU A 98 10.16 -8.18 12.29
N GLN A 99 8.84 -8.09 12.40
CA GLN A 99 7.89 -8.82 11.56
C GLN A 99 7.01 -7.93 10.70
N TYR A 100 6.64 -6.73 11.18
CA TYR A 100 5.69 -5.84 10.52
C TYR A 100 5.92 -4.37 10.91
N LEU A 101 5.32 -3.45 10.15
CA LEU A 101 5.16 -2.06 10.54
C LEU A 101 3.92 -1.93 11.44
N ASP A 102 4.07 -1.40 12.66
CA ASP A 102 2.95 -1.13 13.58
C ASP A 102 2.53 0.34 13.48
N GLY A 103 1.58 0.59 12.59
CA GLY A 103 1.04 1.92 12.29
C GLY A 103 1.02 2.26 10.80
N ALA A 104 0.55 3.47 10.49
CA ALA A 104 0.40 3.91 9.12
C ALA A 104 1.73 4.35 8.49
N PRO A 105 2.08 3.85 7.29
CA PRO A 105 3.17 4.37 6.49
C PRO A 105 2.90 5.81 6.03
N ASP A 106 3.97 6.55 5.70
CA ASP A 106 3.85 7.91 5.14
C ASP A 106 3.41 7.89 3.67
N PHE A 107 3.85 6.89 2.92
CA PHE A 107 3.53 6.68 1.51
C PHE A 107 3.11 5.24 1.27
N VAL A 108 2.07 5.04 0.45
CA VAL A 108 1.61 3.73 -0.01
C VAL A 108 1.43 3.77 -1.52
N CYS A 109 1.80 2.71 -2.21
CA CYS A 109 1.48 2.47 -3.60
C CYS A 109 0.88 1.08 -3.78
N GLU A 110 -0.27 1.01 -4.46
CA GLU A 110 -0.91 -0.21 -4.94
C GLU A 110 -0.91 -0.24 -6.47
N ILE A 111 -0.61 -1.38 -7.05
CA ILE A 111 -0.59 -1.59 -8.50
C ILE A 111 -1.78 -2.48 -8.86
N VAL A 112 -2.69 -1.96 -9.68
CA VAL A 112 -3.92 -2.66 -10.04
C VAL A 112 -3.62 -3.96 -10.78
N SER A 113 -4.07 -5.09 -10.23
CA SER A 113 -4.21 -6.35 -10.95
C SER A 113 -5.62 -6.47 -11.53
N SER A 114 -5.79 -7.21 -12.62
CA SER A 114 -7.02 -7.27 -13.45
C SER A 114 -8.34 -7.62 -12.73
N ASN A 115 -8.31 -7.99 -11.44
CA ASN A 115 -9.47 -8.52 -10.72
C ASN A 115 -9.85 -7.74 -9.43
N ARG A 116 -9.35 -6.52 -9.20
CA ARG A 116 -9.43 -5.89 -7.87
C ARG A 116 -9.97 -4.45 -7.83
N ILE A 117 -10.90 -4.08 -8.70
CA ILE A 117 -11.48 -2.72 -8.68
C ILE A 117 -12.23 -2.45 -7.35
N ASP A 118 -12.93 -3.44 -6.82
CA ASP A 118 -13.71 -3.29 -5.57
C ASP A 118 -12.83 -3.19 -4.29
N ASP A 119 -11.58 -3.62 -4.36
CA ASP A 119 -10.64 -3.60 -3.24
C ASP A 119 -10.04 -2.19 -3.01
N PHE A 120 -9.98 -1.37 -4.06
CA PHE A 120 -9.39 -0.03 -3.97
C PHE A 120 -10.24 0.94 -3.17
N ASP A 121 -11.56 0.87 -3.26
CA ASP A 121 -12.45 1.75 -2.49
C ASP A 121 -12.33 1.46 -0.98
N ARG A 122 -12.22 0.18 -0.62
CA ARG A 122 -12.02 -0.24 0.77
C ARG A 122 -10.66 0.24 1.29
N LYS A 123 -9.58 0.00 0.54
CA LYS A 123 -8.22 0.41 0.91
C LYS A 123 -8.04 1.92 0.92
N LEU A 124 -8.70 2.65 0.01
CA LEU A 124 -8.65 4.11 -0.03
C LEU A 124 -9.12 4.72 1.29
N LEU A 125 -10.29 4.29 1.77
CA LEU A 125 -10.83 4.76 3.06
C LEU A 125 -9.92 4.34 4.21
N LEU A 126 -9.49 3.09 4.22
CA LEU A 126 -8.64 2.53 5.25
C LEU A 126 -7.31 3.31 5.37
N TYR A 127 -6.59 3.53 4.27
CA TYR A 127 -5.33 4.29 4.29
C TYR A 127 -5.52 5.73 4.73
N ARG A 128 -6.60 6.37 4.27
CA ARG A 128 -6.92 7.74 4.67
C ARG A 128 -7.21 7.85 6.17
N GLU A 129 -8.05 6.97 6.72
CA GLU A 129 -8.44 6.97 8.13
C GLU A 129 -7.29 6.58 9.06
N SER A 130 -6.38 5.73 8.58
CA SER A 130 -5.20 5.31 9.34
C SER A 130 -4.09 6.37 9.39
N GLY A 131 -4.17 7.44 8.56
CA GLY A 131 -3.20 8.52 8.57
C GLY A 131 -2.03 8.38 7.58
N VAL A 132 -2.19 7.57 6.54
CA VAL A 132 -1.30 7.61 5.36
C VAL A 132 -1.34 9.02 4.77
N ARG A 133 -0.18 9.56 4.39
CA ARG A 133 -0.09 10.93 3.86
C ARG A 133 -0.26 10.98 2.35
N GLU A 134 0.36 10.04 1.64
CA GLU A 134 0.33 9.95 0.17
C GLU A 134 0.00 8.52 -0.27
N TYR A 135 -0.99 8.37 -1.17
CA TYR A 135 -1.42 7.09 -1.69
C TYR A 135 -1.51 7.11 -3.21
N TRP A 136 -0.80 6.20 -3.85
CA TRP A 136 -0.79 6.02 -5.30
C TRP A 136 -1.51 4.74 -5.70
N ILE A 137 -2.37 4.84 -6.71
CA ILE A 137 -2.97 3.70 -7.40
C ILE A 137 -2.45 3.72 -8.83
N ILE A 138 -1.55 2.80 -9.15
CA ILE A 138 -1.02 2.63 -10.51
C ILE A 138 -1.90 1.62 -11.25
N ASP A 139 -2.54 2.04 -12.34
CA ASP A 139 -3.34 1.20 -13.22
C ASP A 139 -2.61 0.93 -14.54
N PRO A 140 -1.96 -0.24 -14.67
CA PRO A 140 -1.22 -0.58 -15.89
C PRO A 140 -2.11 -0.83 -17.10
N GLN A 141 -3.37 -1.22 -16.90
CA GLN A 141 -4.31 -1.48 -17.99
C GLN A 141 -4.76 -0.19 -18.67
N ASN A 142 -5.15 0.81 -17.87
CA ASN A 142 -5.62 2.11 -18.37
C ASN A 142 -4.49 3.13 -18.52
N ARG A 143 -3.25 2.76 -18.17
CA ARG A 143 -2.04 3.62 -18.20
C ARG A 143 -2.26 4.94 -17.45
N LYS A 144 -2.84 4.85 -16.25
CA LYS A 144 -3.13 5.99 -15.38
C LYS A 144 -2.61 5.73 -13.97
N THR A 145 -2.27 6.79 -13.28
CA THR A 145 -1.95 6.77 -11.86
C THR A 145 -2.82 7.79 -11.15
N LEU A 146 -3.54 7.35 -10.13
CA LEU A 146 -4.28 8.21 -9.23
C LEU A 146 -3.38 8.49 -8.02
N VAL A 147 -3.21 9.76 -7.68
CA VAL A 147 -2.37 10.21 -6.58
C VAL A 147 -3.22 10.97 -5.58
N TYR A 148 -3.43 10.38 -4.43
CA TYR A 148 -4.08 11.03 -3.28
C TYR A 148 -3.01 11.60 -2.37
N PHE A 149 -3.10 12.88 -2.05
CA PHE A 149 -2.32 13.50 -0.99
C PHE A 149 -3.28 13.99 0.08
N PHE A 150 -3.49 13.15 1.09
CA PHE A 150 -4.57 13.32 2.07
C PHE A 150 -4.42 14.58 2.94
N GLU A 151 -3.22 15.13 3.03
CA GLU A 151 -2.99 16.41 3.71
C GLU A 151 -3.61 17.61 2.97
N GLN A 152 -3.87 17.50 1.64
CA GLN A 152 -4.38 18.60 0.80
C GLN A 152 -5.82 18.38 0.31
N GLY A 153 -6.38 17.19 0.46
CA GLY A 153 -7.75 16.93 0.03
C GLY A 153 -8.11 15.46 -0.13
N SER A 154 -9.34 15.24 -0.61
CA SER A 154 -9.93 13.91 -0.74
C SER A 154 -9.97 13.41 -2.19
N PHE A 155 -9.66 14.27 -3.17
CA PHE A 155 -9.70 13.92 -4.59
C PHE A 155 -8.29 13.64 -5.10
N PRO A 156 -8.13 12.65 -6.02
CA PRO A 156 -6.83 12.36 -6.59
C PRO A 156 -6.50 13.35 -7.72
N ASP A 157 -5.19 13.59 -7.87
CA ASP A 157 -4.68 14.02 -9.16
C ASP A 157 -4.51 12.80 -10.06
N ILE A 158 -4.82 12.92 -11.36
CA ILE A 158 -4.73 11.81 -12.32
C ILE A 158 -3.59 12.11 -13.29
N TYR A 159 -2.62 11.21 -13.36
CA TYR A 159 -1.47 11.29 -14.24
C TYR A 159 -1.51 10.20 -15.31
N THR A 160 -1.01 10.50 -16.51
CA THR A 160 -0.66 9.46 -17.48
C THR A 160 0.68 8.82 -17.11
N PHE A 161 1.00 7.68 -17.68
CA PHE A 161 2.27 6.99 -17.40
C PHE A 161 3.50 7.78 -17.84
N GLU A 162 3.36 8.64 -18.85
CA GLU A 162 4.42 9.48 -19.40
C GLU A 162 4.66 10.77 -18.60
N THR A 163 3.72 11.12 -17.73
CA THR A 163 3.80 12.36 -16.95
C THR A 163 4.63 12.11 -15.67
N PRO A 164 5.67 12.93 -15.41
CA PRO A 164 6.39 12.88 -14.13
C PRO A 164 5.47 13.19 -12.96
N ILE A 165 5.43 12.31 -11.99
CA ILE A 165 4.60 12.42 -10.78
C ILE A 165 5.47 12.84 -9.60
N PRO A 166 5.23 14.02 -8.99
CA PRO A 166 5.99 14.45 -7.83
C PRO A 166 5.64 13.62 -6.60
N VAL A 167 6.64 13.11 -5.88
CA VAL A 167 6.46 12.45 -4.57
C VAL A 167 6.30 13.53 -3.51
N ARG A 168 5.08 13.70 -3.00
CA ARG A 168 4.69 14.86 -2.19
C ARG A 168 5.12 14.78 -0.74
N ILE A 169 5.30 13.59 -0.18
CA ILE A 169 5.86 13.44 1.17
C ILE A 169 7.26 14.07 1.28
N TRP A 170 7.92 14.28 0.13
CA TRP A 170 9.22 14.98 0.01
C TRP A 170 9.12 16.30 -0.75
N GLU A 171 7.94 16.95 -0.74
CA GLU A 171 7.72 18.27 -1.38
C GLU A 171 8.06 18.28 -2.89
N GLY A 172 7.92 17.14 -3.56
CA GLY A 172 8.22 17.01 -4.99
C GLY A 172 9.71 17.00 -5.34
N LYS A 173 10.61 16.81 -4.36
CA LYS A 173 12.07 16.71 -4.61
C LYS A 173 12.46 15.47 -5.43
N LEU A 174 11.58 14.50 -5.54
CA LEU A 174 11.64 13.36 -6.45
C LEU A 174 10.41 13.36 -7.33
N SER A 175 10.58 13.07 -8.63
CA SER A 175 9.49 12.75 -9.54
C SER A 175 9.70 11.38 -10.17
N ILE A 176 8.61 10.64 -10.34
CA ILE A 176 8.59 9.29 -10.91
C ILE A 176 7.77 9.32 -12.20
N THR A 177 8.33 8.80 -13.30
CA THR A 177 7.62 8.55 -14.56
C THR A 177 7.30 7.06 -14.64
N VAL A 178 6.02 6.68 -14.55
CA VAL A 178 5.62 5.25 -14.48
C VAL A 178 6.01 4.48 -15.73
N ALA A 179 5.96 5.10 -16.92
CA ALA A 179 6.41 4.47 -18.17
C ALA A 179 7.86 3.94 -18.10
N GLU A 180 8.74 4.59 -17.33
CA GLU A 180 10.13 4.15 -17.16
C GLU A 180 10.27 2.94 -16.21
N LEU A 181 9.24 2.65 -15.39
CA LEU A 181 9.23 1.48 -14.51
C LEU A 181 8.87 0.20 -15.24
N GLU A 182 8.20 0.29 -16.40
CA GLU A 182 7.77 -0.84 -17.22
C GLU A 182 8.84 -1.37 -18.17
N ILE A 183 9.88 -0.58 -18.46
CA ILE A 183 10.90 -0.95 -19.45
C ILE A 183 11.68 -2.19 -18.99
N LEU A 184 11.69 -3.22 -19.83
CA LEU A 184 12.43 -4.48 -19.65
C LEU A 184 13.92 -4.29 -19.90
#